data_07e12a4e8b77fc1c06b0b07e5ea844e2
#
_entry.id   07e12a4e8b77fc1c06b0b07e5ea844e2
#
_cell.length_a   1.000
_cell.length_b   1.000
_cell.length_c   1.000
_cell.angle_alpha   90.00
_cell.angle_beta   90.00
_cell.angle_gamma   90.00
#
_symmetry.space_group_name_H-M   'P 1'
#
loop_
_entity.id
_entity.type
_entity.pdbx_description
1 polymer ?
#
loop_
_entity_poly.entity_id
_entity_poly.type
_entity_poly.pdbx_seq_one_letter_code
_entity_poly.pdbx_strand_id
1 'polypeptide(L)' 'MTRNHKPYPILENVEIEAIAAEGKCLLHHEDKVVFVPFCVPGDIVDIQITRKKHSFMEGRVVKFIQY' A
#
# COMPACT_ATOMS: atom_id res chain seq x y z
N MET A 1 7.32 3.27 -26.73
CA MET A 1 7.27 3.38 -26.07
C MET A 1 7.41 3.44 -25.19
N THR A 2 7.37 3.43 -25.08
CA THR A 2 7.35 3.47 -24.22
C THR A 2 7.56 3.77 -23.40
N ARG A 3 7.40 3.93 -22.95
CA ARG A 3 7.52 4.24 -22.05
C ARG A 3 7.66 3.86 -21.11
N ASN A 4 7.77 3.78 -21.20
CA ASN A 4 7.88 3.19 -20.16
C ASN A 4 8.12 3.73 -18.96
N HIS A 5 7.60 4.52 -18.49
CA HIS A 5 7.82 4.88 -17.15
C HIS A 5 6.83 4.18 -16.25
N LYS A 6 7.23 3.94 -15.05
CA LYS A 6 6.34 3.41 -14.07
C LYS A 6 5.72 4.54 -13.31
N PRO A 7 4.42 4.59 -13.24
CA PRO A 7 3.78 5.68 -12.51
C PRO A 7 4.07 5.63 -11.01
N TYR A 8 4.12 4.45 -10.41
CA TYR A 8 4.30 4.37 -8.97
C TYR A 8 5.10 3.14 -8.60
N PRO A 9 5.82 3.18 -7.48
CA PRO A 9 6.63 2.04 -7.06
C PRO A 9 5.79 0.96 -6.40
N ILE A 10 6.40 -0.20 -6.26
CA ILE A 10 5.87 -1.27 -5.44
C ILE A 10 6.59 -1.23 -4.11
N LEU A 11 5.83 -1.26 -3.02
CA LEU A 11 6.39 -1.35 -1.69
C LEU A 11 6.44 -2.81 -1.30
N GLU A 12 7.62 -3.30 -0.96
CA GLU A 12 7.82 -4.72 -0.69
C GLU A 12 7.98 -4.97 0.79
N ASN A 13 7.41 -6.10 1.25
CA ASN A 13 7.58 -6.56 2.63
C ASN A 13 7.14 -5.53 3.64
N VAL A 14 6.00 -4.93 3.42
CA VAL A 14 5.48 -3.94 4.35
C VAL A 14 4.45 -4.58 5.24
N GLU A 15 4.42 -4.16 6.49
CA GLU A 15 3.48 -4.68 7.47
C GLU A 15 2.28 -3.75 7.58
N ILE A 16 1.09 -4.33 7.52
CA ILE A 16 -0.14 -3.58 7.72
C ILE A 16 -0.26 -3.24 9.20
N GLU A 17 -0.44 -1.96 9.51
CA GLU A 17 -0.38 -1.48 10.88
C GLU A 17 -1.73 -1.45 11.57
N ALA A 18 -2.77 -1.04 10.86
CA ALA A 18 -4.07 -0.85 11.49
C ALA A 18 -5.17 -0.88 10.46
N ILE A 19 -6.40 -0.89 10.97
CA ILE A 19 -7.59 -0.79 10.12
C ILE A 19 -8.14 0.62 10.25
N ALA A 20 -8.34 1.26 9.11
CA ALA A 20 -8.97 2.56 9.04
C ALA A 20 -10.47 2.39 8.78
N ALA A 21 -11.15 3.49 8.53
CA ALA A 21 -12.58 3.46 8.26
C ALA A 21 -12.89 2.66 7.00
N GLU A 22 -14.08 2.10 6.97
CA GLU A 22 -14.62 1.42 5.80
C GLU A 22 -13.83 0.19 5.39
N GLY A 23 -13.18 -0.45 6.37
CA GLY A 23 -12.49 -1.70 6.09
C GLY A 23 -11.17 -1.56 5.38
N LYS A 24 -10.71 -0.35 5.18
CA LYS A 24 -9.39 -0.15 4.59
C LYS A 24 -8.34 -0.31 5.66
N CYS A 25 -7.21 -0.85 5.27
CA CYS A 25 -6.06 -0.93 6.16
C CYS A 25 -5.13 0.22 5.90
N LEU A 26 -4.24 0.47 6.84
CA LEU A 26 -3.27 1.53 6.64
C LEU A 26 -1.91 1.11 7.16
N LEU A 27 -0.91 1.75 6.60
CA LEU A 27 0.46 1.66 7.07
C LEU A 27 1.13 2.98 6.77
N HIS A 28 2.30 3.19 7.35
CA HIS A 28 3.07 4.39 7.10
C HIS A 28 4.27 4.08 6.23
N HIS A 29 4.55 4.97 5.32
CA HIS A 29 5.70 4.85 4.45
C HIS A 29 6.21 6.25 4.14
N GLU A 30 7.44 6.55 4.54
CA GLU A 30 8.08 7.83 4.25
C GLU A 30 7.22 9.02 4.68
N ASP A 31 6.74 8.95 5.91
CA ASP A 31 5.95 10.02 6.52
C ASP A 31 4.57 10.21 5.92
N LYS A 32 4.13 9.29 5.10
CA LYS A 32 2.77 9.33 4.56
C LYS A 32 2.02 8.09 4.96
N VAL A 33 0.71 8.24 5.04
CA VAL A 33 -0.18 7.11 5.28
C VAL A 33 -0.52 6.48 3.94
N VAL A 34 -0.48 5.15 3.90
CA VAL A 34 -0.88 4.39 2.72
C VAL A 34 -2.13 3.61 3.06
N PHE A 35 -3.20 3.82 2.31
CA PHE A 35 -4.46 3.10 2.50
C PHE A 35 -4.55 1.94 1.53
N VAL A 36 -4.93 0.78 2.04
CA VAL A 36 -4.94 -0.45 1.25
C VAL A 36 -6.19 -1.24 1.60
N PRO A 37 -7.02 -1.62 0.62
CA PRO A 37 -8.20 -2.44 0.90
C PRO A 37 -7.85 -3.92 1.05
N PHE A 38 -8.73 -4.68 1.68
CA PHE A 38 -8.73 -6.14 1.65
C PHE A 38 -7.50 -6.78 2.28
N CYS A 39 -7.05 -6.25 3.40
CA CYS A 39 -5.99 -6.90 4.16
C CYS A 39 -6.30 -6.72 5.64
N VAL A 40 -5.48 -7.32 6.48
CA VAL A 40 -5.67 -7.23 7.92
C VAL A 40 -4.39 -6.81 8.59
N PRO A 41 -4.48 -6.16 9.76
CA PRO A 41 -3.29 -5.77 10.49
C PRO A 41 -2.41 -6.98 10.80
N GLY A 42 -1.13 -6.80 10.68
CA GLY A 42 -0.17 -7.86 10.91
C GLY A 42 0.24 -8.60 9.65
N ASP A 43 -0.50 -8.45 8.55
CA ASP A 43 -0.09 -9.06 7.29
C ASP A 43 1.17 -8.39 6.77
N ILE A 44 2.03 -9.17 6.16
CA ILE A 44 3.18 -8.65 5.46
C ILE A 44 2.93 -8.86 3.98
N VAL A 45 2.94 -7.78 3.23
CA VAL A 45 2.46 -7.78 1.86
C VAL A 45 3.34 -6.92 0.98
N ASP A 46 3.24 -7.16 -0.31
CA ASP A 46 3.75 -6.24 -1.31
C ASP A 46 2.58 -5.43 -1.83
N ILE A 47 2.77 -4.13 -1.95
CA ILE A 47 1.71 -3.22 -2.31
C ILE A 47 2.13 -2.43 -3.53
N GLN A 48 1.28 -2.42 -4.55
CA GLN A 48 1.44 -1.51 -5.68
C GLN A 48 0.74 -0.21 -5.34
N ILE A 49 1.48 0.87 -5.34
CA ILE A 49 0.89 2.19 -5.13
C ILE A 49 0.08 2.52 -6.37
N THR A 50 -1.17 2.90 -6.18
CA THR A 50 -2.07 3.21 -7.28
C THR A 50 -2.41 4.69 -7.36
N ARG A 51 -2.20 5.43 -6.27
CA ARG A 51 -2.48 6.86 -6.25
C ARG A 51 -1.61 7.53 -5.21
N LYS A 52 -1.11 8.69 -5.56
CA LYS A 52 -0.24 9.42 -4.66
C LYS A 52 -0.79 10.82 -4.49
N LYS A 53 -1.17 11.15 -3.27
CA LYS A 53 -1.74 12.44 -2.94
C LYS A 53 -0.74 13.24 -2.12
N HIS A 54 -1.13 14.47 -1.83
CA HIS A 54 -0.25 15.37 -1.11
C HIS A 54 0.14 14.82 0.27
N SER A 55 -0.83 14.28 1.01
CA SER A 55 -0.58 13.85 2.38
C SER A 55 -0.76 12.36 2.59
N PHE A 56 -1.15 11.60 1.57
CA PHE A 56 -1.33 10.17 1.71
C PHE A 56 -1.22 9.50 0.36
N MET A 57 -1.16 8.17 0.40
CA MET A 57 -1.10 7.37 -0.83
C MET A 57 -2.15 6.29 -0.73
N GLU A 58 -2.53 5.74 -1.87
CA GLU A 58 -3.40 4.58 -1.94
C GLU A 58 -2.68 3.49 -2.71
N GLY A 59 -2.94 2.25 -2.30
CA GLY A 59 -2.33 1.13 -2.97
C GLY A 59 -3.20 -0.10 -2.87
N ARG A 60 -2.74 -1.17 -3.49
CA ARG A 60 -3.43 -2.44 -3.41
C ARG A 60 -2.41 -3.54 -3.21
N VAL A 61 -2.85 -4.61 -2.56
CA VAL A 61 -1.99 -5.76 -2.33
C VAL A 61 -1.81 -6.51 -3.64
N VAL A 62 -0.57 -6.77 -4.00
CA VAL A 62 -0.27 -7.57 -5.17
C VAL A 62 0.31 -8.92 -4.78
N LYS A 63 0.77 -9.05 -3.53
CA LYS A 63 1.31 -10.31 -3.07
C LYS A 63 1.25 -10.35 -1.56
N PHE A 64 0.76 -11.45 -1.00
CA PHE A 64 0.84 -11.69 0.43
C PHE A 64 2.11 -12.47 0.73
N ILE A 65 2.94 -11.91 1.62
CA ILE A 65 4.16 -12.57 2.02
C ILE A 65 3.89 -13.45 3.24
N GLN A 66 3.10 -12.91 4.16
CA GLN A 66 2.78 -13.62 5.38
C GLN A 66 1.46 -13.13 5.91
N TYR A 67 0.61 -14.05 6.36
CA TYR A 67 -0.68 -13.69 6.96
C TYR A 67 -1.12 -14.73 7.97
#